data_5053f76f6921f3d4e08c78612329f599
#
_entry.id   5053f76f6921f3d4e08c78612329f599
#
_cell.length_a   1.000
_cell.length_b   1.000
_cell.length_c   1.000
_cell.angle_alpha   90.00
_cell.angle_beta   90.00
_cell.angle_gamma   90.00
#
_symmetry.space_group_name_H-M   'P 1'
#
loop_
_entity.id
_entity.type
_entity.pdbx_description
1 polymer ?
#
loop_
_entity_poly.entity_id
_entity_poly.type
_entity_poly.pdbx_seq_one_letter_code
_entity_poly.pdbx_strand_id
1 'polypeptide(L)'
;QADAWYDRAAMVALPNSFREQYVKQIYNQTKPGAVGLLITLSYPEEEMEGPPFSLPDHLVMDYFSNGFEVECLEKIDLEDEKDRGLSTVTSTVFKITRN
;
A
#
# COMPACT_ATOMS: atom_id res chain seq x y z
N GLN A 1 -1.35 21.86 3.88
CA GLN A 1 -1.94 20.61 3.38
C GLN A 1 -1.35 20.26 2.02
N ALA A 2 -1.12 18.97 1.80
CA ALA A 2 -0.50 18.48 0.58
C ALA A 2 -1.53 18.28 -0.53
N ASP A 3 -1.12 18.56 -1.77
CA ASP A 3 -1.91 18.29 -2.98
C ASP A 3 -1.65 16.88 -3.53
N ALA A 4 -0.51 16.31 -3.20
CA ALA A 4 -0.10 15.00 -3.70
C ALA A 4 0.86 14.34 -2.72
N TRP A 5 0.93 13.02 -2.78
CA TRP A 5 1.86 12.24 -1.96
C TRP A 5 2.29 10.99 -2.69
N TYR A 6 3.38 10.39 -2.21
CA TYR A 6 3.95 9.21 -2.83
C TYR A 6 4.47 8.29 -1.74
N ASP A 7 4.07 7.02 -1.80
CA ASP A 7 4.52 6.00 -0.86
C ASP A 7 4.98 4.77 -1.64
N ARG A 8 6.27 4.53 -1.63
CA ARG A 8 6.84 3.36 -2.28
C ARG A 8 7.07 2.21 -1.30
N ALA A 9 7.35 2.50 -0.05
CA ALA A 9 7.79 1.47 0.90
C ALA A 9 7.31 1.70 2.33
N ALA A 10 6.86 2.89 2.69
CA ALA A 10 6.56 3.20 4.09
C ALA A 10 5.45 2.32 4.65
N MET A 11 4.35 2.17 3.93
CA MET A 11 3.21 1.41 4.43
C MET A 11 3.49 -0.08 4.53
N VAL A 12 4.26 -0.65 3.59
CA VAL A 12 4.64 -2.07 3.67
C VAL A 12 5.70 -2.33 4.74
N ALA A 13 6.40 -1.29 5.20
CA ALA A 13 7.35 -1.41 6.30
C ALA A 13 6.67 -1.36 7.67
N LEU A 14 5.37 -1.04 7.73
CA LEU A 14 4.63 -0.93 8.99
C LEU A 14 3.87 -2.20 9.30
N PRO A 15 3.92 -2.68 10.56
CA PRO A 15 2.99 -3.73 11.00
C PRO A 15 1.54 -3.28 10.89
N ASN A 16 0.63 -4.25 10.78
CA ASN A 16 -0.81 -3.95 10.63
C ASN A 16 -1.34 -3.00 11.70
N SER A 17 -0.83 -3.09 12.93
CA SER A 17 -1.30 -2.27 14.04
C SER A 17 -1.03 -0.78 13.85
N PHE A 18 -0.10 -0.41 12.96
CA PHE A 18 0.23 1.00 12.72
C PHE A 18 -0.33 1.56 11.42
N ARG A 19 -0.84 0.70 10.54
CA ARG A 19 -1.30 1.11 9.22
C ARG A 19 -2.54 2.01 9.27
N GLU A 20 -3.47 1.73 10.17
CA GLU A 20 -4.66 2.56 10.34
C GLU A 20 -4.31 4.00 10.71
N GLN A 21 -3.40 4.14 11.65
CA GLN A 21 -2.94 5.46 12.09
C GLN A 21 -2.21 6.19 10.96
N TYR A 22 -1.44 5.46 10.17
CA TYR A 22 -0.74 6.02 9.02
C TYR A 22 -1.73 6.60 8.00
N VAL A 23 -2.80 5.87 7.71
CA VAL A 23 -3.84 6.32 6.78
C VAL A 23 -4.54 7.57 7.32
N LYS A 24 -4.81 7.62 8.62
CA LYS A 24 -5.40 8.81 9.25
C LYS A 24 -4.50 10.03 9.12
N GLN A 25 -3.20 9.84 9.23
CA GLN A 25 -2.25 10.95 9.06
C GLN A 25 -2.28 11.46 7.62
N ILE A 26 -2.34 10.57 6.64
CA ILE A 26 -2.46 10.98 5.23
C ILE A 26 -3.74 11.80 5.04
N TYR A 27 -4.85 11.34 5.59
CA TYR A 27 -6.13 12.07 5.50
C TYR A 27 -6.01 13.48 6.07
N ASN A 28 -5.38 13.60 7.25
CA ASN A 28 -5.27 14.89 7.93
C ASN A 28 -4.29 15.85 7.27
N GLN A 29 -3.30 15.33 6.56
CA GLN A 29 -2.25 16.13 5.92
C GLN A 29 -2.52 16.46 4.46
N THR A 30 -3.60 15.94 3.90
CA THR A 30 -3.98 16.19 2.52
C THR A 30 -5.30 16.96 2.46
N LYS A 31 -5.51 17.65 1.34
CA LYS A 31 -6.77 18.36 1.12
C LYS A 31 -7.65 17.56 0.18
N PRO A 32 -8.96 17.85 0.12
CA PRO A 32 -9.85 17.19 -0.84
C PRO A 32 -9.32 17.33 -2.26
N GLY A 33 -9.34 16.22 -3.00
CA GLY A 33 -8.80 16.19 -4.35
C GLY A 33 -7.32 15.82 -4.44
N ALA A 34 -6.60 15.74 -3.32
CA ALA A 34 -5.20 15.33 -3.32
C ALA A 34 -5.06 13.90 -3.87
N VAL A 35 -4.03 13.69 -4.68
CA VAL A 35 -3.80 12.39 -5.32
C VAL A 35 -2.50 11.80 -4.80
N GLY A 36 -2.54 10.54 -4.42
CA GLY A 36 -1.37 9.81 -3.98
C GLY A 36 -1.11 8.59 -4.85
N LEU A 37 0.14 8.18 -4.92
CA LEU A 37 0.53 6.91 -5.51
C LEU A 37 1.08 6.04 -4.39
N LEU A 38 0.51 4.85 -4.23
CA LEU A 38 0.92 3.88 -3.25
C LEU A 38 1.40 2.63 -3.96
N ILE A 39 2.63 2.22 -3.69
CA ILE A 39 3.20 1.00 -4.24
C ILE A 39 3.30 -0.03 -3.12
N THR A 40 2.70 -1.19 -3.32
CA THR A 40 2.63 -2.24 -2.31
C THR A 40 3.31 -3.52 -2.77
N LEU A 41 3.59 -4.39 -1.79
CA LEU A 41 4.03 -5.76 -2.03
C LEU A 41 3.03 -6.71 -1.42
N SER A 42 2.72 -7.79 -2.11
CA SER A 42 1.86 -8.86 -1.61
C SER A 42 2.55 -10.20 -1.81
N TYR A 43 2.63 -11.01 -0.76
CA TYR A 43 3.20 -12.35 -0.78
C TYR A 43 2.49 -13.20 0.27
N PRO A 44 2.61 -14.55 0.22
CA PRO A 44 2.06 -15.38 1.30
C PRO A 44 2.78 -15.08 2.62
N GLU A 45 2.03 -14.64 3.62
CA GLU A 45 2.60 -14.17 4.89
C GLU A 45 3.38 -15.25 5.63
N GLU A 46 2.99 -16.51 5.46
CA GLU A 46 3.66 -17.63 6.09
C GLU A 46 5.07 -17.89 5.56
N GLU A 47 5.43 -17.28 4.42
CA GLU A 47 6.73 -17.49 3.78
C GLU A 47 7.78 -16.47 4.19
N MET A 48 7.38 -15.34 4.73
CA MET A 48 8.32 -14.30 5.15
C MET A 48 7.68 -13.41 6.22
N GLU A 49 8.47 -13.04 7.23
CA GLU A 49 7.95 -12.23 8.34
C GLU A 49 8.00 -10.71 8.11
N GLY A 50 8.73 -10.22 7.14
CA GLY A 50 8.90 -8.78 6.95
C GLY A 50 9.88 -8.16 7.93
N PRO A 51 10.14 -6.83 7.87
CA PRO A 51 9.75 -5.93 6.80
C PRO A 51 10.45 -6.25 5.46
N PRO A 52 9.80 -6.02 4.31
CA PRO A 52 8.45 -5.46 4.18
C PRO A 52 7.37 -6.48 4.47
N PHE A 53 6.26 -6.01 5.04
CA PHE A 53 5.11 -6.86 5.35
C PHE A 53 4.18 -6.93 4.14
N SER A 54 3.55 -8.09 3.94
CA SER A 54 2.59 -8.25 2.85
C SER A 54 1.41 -7.31 3.03
N LEU A 55 1.00 -6.66 1.92
CA LEU A 55 -0.15 -5.76 1.92
C LEU A 55 -1.02 -6.11 0.70
N PRO A 56 -1.90 -7.12 0.85
CA PRO A 56 -2.78 -7.52 -0.26
C PRO A 56 -3.77 -6.42 -0.63
N ASP A 57 -4.26 -6.47 -1.86
CA ASP A 57 -5.13 -5.45 -2.43
C ASP A 57 -6.38 -5.20 -1.58
N HIS A 58 -7.01 -6.24 -1.04
CA HIS A 58 -8.22 -6.07 -0.25
C HIS A 58 -7.98 -5.27 1.04
N LEU A 59 -6.79 -5.35 1.62
CA LEU A 59 -6.44 -4.55 2.78
C LEU A 59 -6.25 -3.08 2.41
N VAL A 60 -5.66 -2.80 1.25
CA VAL A 60 -5.55 -1.42 0.77
C VAL A 60 -6.93 -0.81 0.60
N MET A 61 -7.85 -1.54 -0.02
CA MET A 61 -9.22 -1.07 -0.18
C MET A 61 -9.88 -0.78 1.16
N ASP A 62 -9.67 -1.64 2.15
CA ASP A 62 -10.24 -1.45 3.49
C ASP A 62 -9.63 -0.25 4.21
N TYR A 63 -8.30 -0.12 4.19
CA TYR A 63 -7.62 0.96 4.89
C TYR A 63 -8.00 2.34 4.35
N PHE A 64 -8.24 2.45 3.06
CA PHE A 64 -8.57 3.71 2.40
C PHE A 64 -10.05 3.83 2.06
N SER A 65 -10.91 3.01 2.67
CA SER A 65 -12.35 3.00 2.36
C SER A 65 -13.09 4.27 2.79
N ASN A 66 -12.59 4.94 3.83
CA ASN A 66 -13.20 6.17 4.34
C ASN A 66 -12.39 7.39 3.93
N GLY A 67 -12.97 8.24 3.09
CA GLY A 67 -12.36 9.51 2.71
C GLY A 67 -11.47 9.44 1.48
N PHE A 68 -11.37 8.28 0.81
CA PHE A 68 -10.53 8.13 -0.38
C PHE A 68 -11.21 7.29 -1.44
N GLU A 69 -10.83 7.53 -2.70
CA GLU A 69 -11.10 6.63 -3.81
C GLU A 69 -9.82 5.91 -4.19
N VAL A 70 -9.90 4.60 -4.39
CA VAL A 70 -8.73 3.77 -4.69
C VAL A 70 -8.89 3.16 -6.07
N GLU A 71 -7.85 3.33 -6.90
CA GLU A 71 -7.80 2.76 -8.24
C GLU A 71 -6.51 1.97 -8.41
N CYS A 72 -6.60 0.73 -8.84
CA CYS A 72 -5.43 -0.08 -9.17
C CYS A 72 -4.96 0.27 -10.57
N LEU A 73 -3.75 0.82 -10.68
CA LEU A 73 -3.20 1.23 -11.96
C LEU A 73 -2.39 0.12 -12.64
N GLU A 74 -1.63 -0.63 -11.85
CA GLU A 74 -0.74 -1.64 -12.41
C GLU A 74 -0.45 -2.71 -11.36
N LYS A 75 -0.31 -3.94 -11.82
CA LYS A 75 0.06 -5.07 -10.97
C LYS A 75 1.17 -5.84 -11.66
N ILE A 76 2.29 -6.03 -10.97
CA ILE A 76 3.49 -6.64 -11.53
C ILE A 76 3.88 -7.84 -10.68
N ASP A 77 4.10 -8.98 -11.32
CA ASP A 77 4.63 -10.17 -10.67
C ASP A 77 6.16 -10.05 -10.62
N LEU A 78 6.72 -10.04 -9.41
CA LEU A 78 8.15 -9.85 -9.19
C LEU A 78 8.88 -11.19 -9.14
N GLU A 79 9.27 -11.71 -10.29
CA GLU A 79 9.94 -13.01 -10.37
C GLU A 79 11.29 -13.02 -9.64
N ASP A 80 12.01 -11.90 -9.65
CA ASP A 80 13.32 -11.81 -9.00
C ASP A 80 13.23 -12.02 -7.49
N GLU A 81 12.09 -11.66 -6.88
CA GLU A 81 11.91 -11.83 -5.45
C GLU A 81 11.63 -13.28 -5.05
N LYS A 82 11.32 -14.13 -6.01
CA LYS A 82 11.13 -15.56 -5.74
C LYS A 82 12.41 -16.22 -5.27
N ASP A 83 13.57 -15.64 -5.58
CA ASP A 83 14.88 -16.14 -5.11
C ASP A 83 14.98 -16.11 -3.59
N ARG A 84 14.11 -15.38 -2.91
CA ARG A 84 14.06 -15.34 -1.45
C ARG A 84 13.26 -16.49 -0.85
N GLY A 85 12.85 -17.44 -1.66
CA GLY A 85 12.05 -18.58 -1.21
C GLY A 85 10.55 -18.34 -1.21
N LEU A 86 10.10 -17.23 -1.78
CA LEU A 86 8.68 -16.90 -1.87
C LEU A 86 8.08 -17.54 -3.12
N SER A 87 6.88 -18.11 -2.98
CA SER A 87 6.20 -18.73 -4.11
C SER A 87 5.63 -17.69 -5.08
N THR A 88 5.17 -16.56 -4.56
CA THR A 88 4.67 -15.43 -5.37
C THR A 88 4.97 -14.12 -4.68
N VAL A 89 5.37 -13.12 -5.45
CA VAL A 89 5.48 -11.74 -4.96
C VAL A 89 4.88 -10.84 -6.03
N THR A 90 3.91 -10.02 -5.63
CA THR A 90 3.23 -9.10 -6.54
C THR A 90 3.39 -7.68 -6.03
N SER A 91 3.79 -6.76 -6.91
CA SER A 91 3.80 -5.34 -6.63
C SER A 91 2.59 -4.69 -7.32
N THR A 92 1.86 -3.88 -6.57
CA THR A 92 0.68 -3.19 -7.09
C THR A 92 0.84 -1.69 -6.93
N VAL A 93 0.50 -0.93 -7.96
CA VAL A 93 0.49 0.54 -7.92
C VAL A 93 -0.95 1.00 -7.85
N PHE A 94 -1.27 1.76 -6.80
CA PHE A 94 -2.60 2.32 -6.59
C PHE A 94 -2.58 3.83 -6.74
N LYS A 95 -3.62 4.36 -7.38
CA LYS A 95 -3.91 5.79 -7.35
C LYS A 95 -4.97 6.01 -6.27
N ILE A 96 -4.67 6.83 -5.30
CA ILE A 96 -5.55 7.07 -4.16
C ILE A 96 -5.90 8.54 -4.13
N THR A 97 -7.16 8.85 -4.30
CA THR A 97 -7.64 10.24 -4.35
C THR A 97 -8.42 10.55 -3.08
N ARG A 98 -8.06 11.64 -2.41
CA ARG A 98 -8.79 12.06 -1.22
C ARG A 98 -10.11 12.72 -1.62
N ASN A 99 -11.17 12.23 -1.03
CA ASN A 99 -12.51 12.79 -1.24
C ASN A 99 -12.65 14.17 -0.61
#